data_7f601fc1a09b222688237d980d04168f
#
_entry.id   7f601fc1a09b222688237d980d04168f
#
_cell.length_a   1.000
_cell.length_b   1.000
_cell.length_c   1.000
_cell.angle_alpha   90.00
_cell.angle_beta   90.00
_cell.angle_gamma   90.00
#
_symmetry.space_group_name_H-M   'P 1'
#
loop_
_entity.id
_entity.type
_entity.pdbx_description
1 polymer ?
#
loop_
_entity_poly.entity_id
_entity_poly.type
_entity_poly.pdbx_seq_one_letter_code
_entity_poly.pdbx_strand_id
1 'polypeptide(L)'
;SKGNKVVDRYLDERRSSDGGPQSRLNLFYTNVSTLQSMLFGSTPRVDVSRAHQDPDDDVARVASNLFQRLLEADSEPSGEDLPSVLKAALQDRLLPGLGMARVRYTYESEVEVVIDPMSGMEMEMENITNERVPIDYVHWQDLLWGWCRTWDEMPWLAFRNYMTKSEIAERFGEEYAGKLEYKNQTPTGENDSEADQESSIQKAAVWEIWCKKSKSVYWWSKGCDTVLDSTPDPLQLTGFWPSPRPMAANLTTNLFRPEADFILAQDLYNEVDELQTRIAIITEAVKVVGVYDATAGASVGRMLQEGVDNDMIPVDNWAMFSEKGGVRGAVDWFPVDTVVGVLQTLQSVQQAKVSQLYEVTGLSDIMRGAQTDQYTAASTQATKVKMGSIRVQALQEEFARFASEIEQLKAEVIGKHYTPQSIVTQSSAMYMPQVDVQYVEPAIQLMKSPDCKW
;
A
#
# COMPACT_ATOMS: atom_id res chain seq x y z
N SER A 1 -6.68 7.92 13.65
CA SER A 1 -7.30 6.60 13.38
C SER A 1 -6.30 5.48 13.65
N LYS A 2 -6.76 4.21 13.79
CA LYS A 2 -5.86 3.06 13.97
C LYS A 2 -4.90 2.92 12.77
N GLY A 3 -5.38 3.17 11.56
CA GLY A 3 -4.59 3.09 10.32
C GLY A 3 -3.41 4.06 10.31
N ASN A 4 -3.59 5.31 10.71
CA ASN A 4 -2.49 6.27 10.78
C ASN A 4 -1.37 5.77 11.71
N LYS A 5 -1.73 5.21 12.88
CA LYS A 5 -0.73 4.65 13.81
C LYS A 5 0.08 3.51 13.18
N VAL A 6 -0.52 2.73 12.28
CA VAL A 6 0.18 1.65 11.57
C VAL A 6 1.16 2.23 10.55
N VAL A 7 0.75 3.27 9.82
CA VAL A 7 1.61 3.99 8.86
C VAL A 7 2.77 4.68 9.58
N ASP A 8 2.48 5.42 10.66
CA ASP A 8 3.52 6.08 11.50
C ASP A 8 4.53 5.04 12.01
N ARG A 9 4.04 3.86 12.43
CA ARG A 9 4.90 2.78 12.90
C ARG A 9 5.77 2.16 11.80
N TYR A 10 5.23 2.06 10.60
CA TYR A 10 5.97 1.57 9.43
C TYR A 10 7.13 2.49 9.05
N LEU A 11 6.88 3.80 9.03
CA LEU A 11 7.89 4.82 8.74
C LEU A 11 8.83 5.10 9.92
N ASP A 12 8.59 4.50 11.09
CA ASP A 12 9.30 4.78 12.36
C ASP A 12 9.23 6.26 12.75
N GLU A 13 8.14 6.94 12.39
CA GLU A 13 7.91 8.32 12.79
C GLU A 13 7.77 8.42 14.30
N ARG A 14 8.63 9.25 14.92
CA ARG A 14 8.66 9.47 16.35
C ARG A 14 8.05 10.82 16.65
N ARG A 15 7.07 10.84 17.54
CA ARG A 15 6.56 12.11 18.05
C ARG A 15 7.57 12.70 19.00
N SER A 16 7.77 14.01 18.92
CA SER A 16 8.70 14.78 19.76
C SER A 16 8.39 14.73 21.26
N SER A 17 7.24 14.17 21.65
CA SER A 17 6.83 13.95 23.04
C SER A 17 7.43 12.71 23.71
N ASP A 18 8.01 11.80 22.94
CA ASP A 18 8.64 10.59 23.47
C ASP A 18 10.07 10.94 23.93
N GLY A 19 10.19 11.40 25.15
CA GLY A 19 11.47 11.82 25.72
C GLY A 19 12.46 10.66 25.85
N GLY A 20 13.56 10.74 25.09
CA GLY A 20 14.73 9.88 25.21
C GLY A 20 15.07 9.09 23.95
N PRO A 21 16.34 8.66 23.80
CA PRO A 21 16.77 7.85 22.67
C PRO A 21 16.19 6.44 22.79
N GLN A 22 15.08 6.19 22.14
CA GLN A 22 14.52 4.84 21.99
C GLN A 22 15.20 4.15 20.82
N SER A 23 15.94 3.08 21.11
CA SER A 23 16.48 2.21 20.07
C SER A 23 15.38 1.24 19.65
N ARG A 24 14.99 1.25 18.35
CA ARG A 24 13.97 0.36 17.80
C ARG A 24 14.57 -0.55 16.73
N LEU A 25 14.03 -1.75 16.67
CA LEU A 25 14.33 -2.69 15.60
C LEU A 25 13.09 -2.73 14.69
N ASN A 26 13.09 -1.96 13.58
CA ASN A 26 11.91 -1.85 12.73
C ASN A 26 11.67 -3.12 11.88
N LEU A 27 11.33 -4.21 12.57
CA LEU A 27 10.97 -5.48 11.95
C LEU A 27 9.67 -5.38 11.14
N PHE A 28 8.78 -4.46 11.52
CA PHE A 28 7.53 -4.27 10.80
C PHE A 28 7.78 -3.79 9.36
N TYR A 29 8.63 -2.79 9.19
CA TYR A 29 9.06 -2.35 7.85
C TYR A 29 9.62 -3.49 7.01
N THR A 30 10.55 -4.25 7.60
CA THR A 30 11.19 -5.37 6.91
C THR A 30 10.17 -6.43 6.49
N ASN A 31 9.23 -6.76 7.37
CA ASN A 31 8.20 -7.75 7.09
C ASN A 31 7.25 -7.31 5.97
N VAL A 32 6.76 -6.07 6.01
CA VAL A 32 5.88 -5.51 4.98
C VAL A 32 6.61 -5.40 3.64
N SER A 33 7.85 -4.90 3.63
CA SER A 33 8.65 -4.78 2.41
C SER A 33 8.92 -6.14 1.77
N THR A 34 9.19 -7.17 2.57
CA THR A 34 9.38 -8.55 2.09
C THR A 34 8.09 -9.08 1.47
N LEU A 35 6.93 -8.92 2.15
CA LEU A 35 5.64 -9.34 1.61
C LEU A 35 5.29 -8.61 0.33
N GLN A 36 5.48 -7.29 0.29
CA GLN A 36 5.22 -6.50 -0.91
C GLN A 36 6.04 -6.98 -2.10
N SER A 37 7.33 -7.28 -1.90
CA SER A 37 8.21 -7.80 -2.94
C SER A 37 7.83 -9.22 -3.40
N MET A 38 7.31 -10.05 -2.51
CA MET A 38 6.84 -11.40 -2.84
C MET A 38 5.51 -11.40 -3.60
N LEU A 39 4.62 -10.46 -3.27
CA LEU A 39 3.28 -10.37 -3.88
C LEU A 39 3.32 -9.63 -5.21
N PHE A 40 4.18 -8.61 -5.33
CA PHE A 40 4.35 -7.80 -6.53
C PHE A 40 5.75 -8.01 -7.11
N GLY A 41 6.03 -9.23 -7.58
CA GLY A 41 7.31 -9.55 -8.22
C GLY A 41 7.38 -9.12 -9.70
N SER A 42 6.23 -9.05 -10.37
CA SER A 42 6.09 -8.59 -11.76
C SER A 42 4.66 -8.07 -11.99
N THR A 43 4.51 -7.15 -12.94
CA THR A 43 3.20 -6.68 -13.37
C THR A 43 2.37 -7.83 -13.93
N PRO A 44 1.13 -8.04 -13.45
CA PRO A 44 0.24 -9.02 -14.05
C PRO A 44 0.01 -8.68 -15.53
N ARG A 45 0.02 -9.71 -16.38
CA ARG A 45 -0.34 -9.57 -17.78
C ARG A 45 -1.79 -9.96 -17.96
N VAL A 46 -2.49 -9.19 -18.78
CA VAL A 46 -3.86 -9.50 -19.16
C VAL A 46 -3.84 -10.62 -20.17
N ASP A 47 -4.71 -11.60 -20.01
CA ASP A 47 -4.95 -12.66 -20.97
C ASP A 47 -6.47 -12.78 -21.19
N VAL A 48 -6.91 -12.44 -22.39
CA VAL A 48 -8.32 -12.48 -22.77
C VAL A 48 -8.57 -13.71 -23.61
N SER A 49 -9.29 -14.66 -23.06
CA SER A 49 -9.63 -15.90 -23.74
C SER A 49 -11.15 -16.06 -23.90
N ARG A 50 -11.54 -16.86 -24.89
CA ARG A 50 -12.95 -17.19 -25.13
C ARG A 50 -13.49 -18.11 -24.03
N ALA A 51 -14.70 -17.85 -23.56
CA ALA A 51 -15.36 -18.72 -22.57
C ALA A 51 -15.65 -20.14 -23.15
N HIS A 52 -16.00 -20.19 -24.42
CA HIS A 52 -16.20 -21.46 -25.15
C HIS A 52 -15.06 -21.61 -26.15
N GLN A 53 -14.31 -22.71 -26.03
CA GLN A 53 -13.22 -23.02 -26.93
C GLN A 53 -13.73 -23.66 -28.21
N ASP A 54 -14.68 -23.02 -28.92
CA ASP A 54 -15.11 -23.43 -30.24
C ASP A 54 -14.07 -22.95 -31.27
N PRO A 55 -13.38 -23.88 -31.96
CA PRO A 55 -12.37 -23.51 -32.94
C PRO A 55 -12.97 -22.80 -34.17
N ASP A 56 -14.24 -22.99 -34.43
CA ASP A 56 -14.93 -22.46 -35.61
C ASP A 56 -15.56 -21.07 -35.36
N ASP A 57 -15.53 -20.55 -34.11
CA ASP A 57 -16.02 -19.22 -33.77
C ASP A 57 -14.92 -18.15 -33.96
N ASP A 58 -14.73 -17.75 -35.20
CA ASP A 58 -13.78 -16.70 -35.57
C ASP A 58 -14.19 -15.31 -35.03
N VAL A 59 -15.48 -15.05 -34.86
CA VAL A 59 -15.98 -13.75 -34.34
C VAL A 59 -15.55 -13.58 -32.88
N ALA A 60 -15.78 -14.59 -32.05
CA ALA A 60 -15.34 -14.52 -30.64
C ALA A 60 -13.80 -14.51 -30.51
N ARG A 61 -13.08 -15.17 -31.44
CA ARG A 61 -11.61 -15.11 -31.49
C ARG A 61 -11.12 -13.70 -31.80
N VAL A 62 -11.70 -13.04 -32.78
CA VAL A 62 -11.34 -11.67 -33.14
C VAL A 62 -11.75 -10.70 -32.03
N ALA A 63 -12.93 -10.86 -31.42
CA ALA A 63 -13.35 -10.04 -30.30
C ALA A 63 -12.38 -10.14 -29.10
N SER A 64 -11.95 -11.36 -28.73
CA SER A 64 -10.96 -11.52 -27.65
C SER A 64 -9.60 -10.87 -27.99
N ASN A 65 -9.16 -10.95 -29.24
CA ASN A 65 -7.94 -10.26 -29.69
C ASN A 65 -8.07 -8.74 -29.68
N LEU A 66 -9.22 -8.19 -30.03
CA LEU A 66 -9.49 -6.75 -29.93
C LEU A 66 -9.45 -6.29 -28.48
N PHE A 67 -10.11 -7.00 -27.57
CA PHE A 67 -10.06 -6.69 -26.14
C PHE A 67 -8.64 -6.80 -25.58
N GLN A 68 -7.92 -7.85 -25.91
CA GLN A 68 -6.52 -8.02 -25.49
C GLN A 68 -5.71 -6.78 -25.84
N ARG A 69 -5.81 -6.29 -27.09
CA ARG A 69 -5.10 -5.12 -27.56
C ARG A 69 -5.58 -3.83 -26.89
N LEU A 70 -6.89 -3.67 -26.67
CA LEU A 70 -7.45 -2.49 -26.00
C LEU A 70 -7.00 -2.41 -24.54
N LEU A 71 -6.95 -3.53 -23.82
CA LEU A 71 -6.48 -3.58 -22.44
C LEU A 71 -4.96 -3.37 -22.33
N GLU A 72 -4.19 -3.85 -23.30
CA GLU A 72 -2.73 -3.64 -23.36
C GLU A 72 -2.35 -2.22 -23.84
N ALA A 73 -3.16 -1.60 -24.69
CA ALA A 73 -2.88 -0.28 -25.27
C ALA A 73 -3.01 0.88 -24.29
N ASP A 74 -3.67 0.66 -23.18
CA ASP A 74 -4.02 1.68 -22.19
C ASP A 74 -2.90 1.94 -21.17
N SER A 75 -1.67 2.04 -21.63
CA SER A 75 -0.56 2.57 -20.85
C SER A 75 -0.50 4.09 -21.06
N GLU A 76 -1.23 4.82 -20.24
CA GLU A 76 -1.32 6.26 -20.36
C GLU A 76 -0.06 7.00 -19.89
N PRO A 77 0.41 8.00 -20.68
CA PRO A 77 1.46 8.91 -20.23
C PRO A 77 0.97 9.93 -19.19
N SER A 78 -0.34 10.12 -19.02
CA SER A 78 -0.94 11.20 -18.21
C SER A 78 -1.71 10.74 -16.98
N GLY A 79 -1.81 9.43 -16.75
CA GLY A 79 -2.51 8.83 -15.61
C GLY A 79 -1.61 7.94 -14.75
N GLU A 80 -2.16 7.42 -13.66
CA GLU A 80 -1.49 6.36 -12.90
C GLU A 80 -1.53 5.08 -13.74
N ASP A 81 -0.37 4.49 -14.00
CA ASP A 81 -0.29 3.20 -14.68
C ASP A 81 -0.79 2.07 -13.77
N LEU A 82 -1.37 1.03 -14.35
CA LEU A 82 -1.88 -0.13 -13.61
C LEU A 82 -0.88 -0.69 -12.58
N PRO A 83 0.42 -0.84 -12.89
CA PRO A 83 1.40 -1.28 -11.90
C PRO A 83 1.49 -0.38 -10.67
N SER A 84 1.47 0.93 -10.84
CA SER A 84 1.53 1.91 -9.74
C SER A 84 0.28 1.83 -8.88
N VAL A 85 -0.90 1.77 -9.48
CA VAL A 85 -2.19 1.61 -8.78
C VAL A 85 -2.22 0.30 -7.98
N LEU A 86 -1.83 -0.81 -8.60
CA LEU A 86 -1.79 -2.11 -7.92
C LEU A 86 -0.80 -2.12 -6.76
N LYS A 87 0.38 -1.51 -6.93
CA LYS A 87 1.39 -1.41 -5.86
C LYS A 87 0.91 -0.55 -4.69
N ALA A 88 0.26 0.58 -4.97
CA ALA A 88 -0.31 1.46 -3.94
C ALA A 88 -1.46 0.77 -3.18
N ALA A 89 -2.40 0.14 -3.89
CA ALA A 89 -3.48 -0.63 -3.29
C ALA A 89 -2.97 -1.81 -2.45
N LEU A 90 -1.91 -2.50 -2.91
CA LEU A 90 -1.27 -3.56 -2.14
C LEU A 90 -0.62 -3.03 -0.86
N GLN A 91 0.03 -1.87 -0.92
CA GLN A 91 0.61 -1.23 0.27
C GLN A 91 -0.48 -0.88 1.29
N ASP A 92 -1.61 -0.34 0.86
CA ASP A 92 -2.75 -0.06 1.73
C ASP A 92 -3.39 -1.33 2.29
N ARG A 93 -3.39 -2.44 1.56
CA ARG A 93 -3.79 -3.75 2.09
C ARG A 93 -2.86 -4.21 3.21
N LEU A 94 -1.56 -4.00 3.08
CA LEU A 94 -0.56 -4.46 4.05
C LEU A 94 -0.43 -3.55 5.27
N LEU A 95 -0.69 -2.24 5.13
CA LEU A 95 -0.55 -1.26 6.22
C LEU A 95 -1.87 -1.00 6.94
N PRO A 96 -2.81 -0.18 6.43
CA PRO A 96 -4.09 0.05 7.11
C PRO A 96 -5.06 -1.13 6.98
N GLY A 97 -4.79 -2.07 6.08
CA GLY A 97 -5.59 -3.29 5.90
C GLY A 97 -6.66 -3.20 4.82
N LEU A 98 -6.71 -2.16 4.00
CA LEU A 98 -7.72 -1.97 2.96
C LEU A 98 -7.10 -1.35 1.70
N GLY A 99 -6.95 -2.14 0.65
CA GLY A 99 -6.50 -1.69 -0.67
C GLY A 99 -7.65 -1.57 -1.66
N MET A 100 -7.73 -0.44 -2.36
CA MET A 100 -8.83 -0.12 -3.28
C MET A 100 -8.34 0.59 -4.53
N ALA A 101 -9.05 0.34 -5.63
CA ALA A 101 -8.92 1.07 -6.88
C ALA A 101 -10.30 1.22 -7.52
N ARG A 102 -10.46 2.12 -8.47
CA ARG A 102 -11.68 2.29 -9.24
C ARG A 102 -11.37 2.52 -10.72
N VAL A 103 -12.35 2.24 -11.55
CA VAL A 103 -12.32 2.57 -12.98
C VAL A 103 -13.22 3.76 -13.24
N ARG A 104 -12.81 4.61 -14.19
CA ARG A 104 -13.62 5.72 -14.69
C ARG A 104 -13.71 5.63 -16.20
N TYR A 105 -14.71 6.27 -16.78
CA TYR A 105 -14.81 6.51 -18.21
C TYR A 105 -14.62 7.99 -18.48
N THR A 106 -13.70 8.33 -19.37
CA THR A 106 -13.41 9.71 -19.80
C THR A 106 -13.30 9.76 -21.31
N TYR A 107 -13.73 10.87 -21.88
CA TYR A 107 -13.62 11.13 -23.32
C TYR A 107 -13.37 12.61 -23.54
N GLU A 108 -12.79 12.92 -24.68
CA GLU A 108 -12.70 14.27 -25.22
C GLU A 108 -13.76 14.39 -26.31
N SER A 109 -14.45 15.53 -26.40
CA SER A 109 -15.40 15.79 -27.47
C SER A 109 -14.99 17.02 -28.26
N GLU A 110 -15.09 16.92 -29.57
CA GLU A 110 -14.91 18.03 -30.50
C GLU A 110 -16.28 18.35 -31.12
N VAL A 111 -16.68 19.62 -31.09
CA VAL A 111 -17.91 20.06 -31.74
C VAL A 111 -17.61 20.37 -33.21
N GLU A 112 -18.06 19.52 -34.12
CA GLU A 112 -18.01 19.77 -35.55
C GLU A 112 -19.34 20.32 -36.05
N VAL A 113 -19.28 21.42 -36.78
CA VAL A 113 -20.45 21.95 -37.46
C VAL A 113 -20.64 21.22 -38.79
N VAL A 114 -21.61 20.34 -38.83
CA VAL A 114 -21.95 19.58 -40.03
C VAL A 114 -23.23 20.15 -40.67
N ILE A 115 -23.20 20.39 -41.98
CA ILE A 115 -24.38 20.81 -42.73
C ILE A 115 -25.23 19.57 -43.02
N ASP A 116 -26.43 19.53 -42.48
CA ASP A 116 -27.40 18.45 -42.76
C ASP A 116 -27.71 18.40 -44.26
N PRO A 117 -27.42 17.32 -44.94
CA PRO A 117 -27.64 17.20 -46.39
C PRO A 117 -29.09 17.29 -46.81
N MET A 118 -30.07 17.09 -45.89
CA MET A 118 -31.50 17.15 -46.20
C MET A 118 -32.13 18.53 -45.91
N SER A 119 -31.69 19.22 -44.87
CA SER A 119 -32.26 20.47 -44.45
C SER A 119 -31.40 21.70 -44.83
N GLY A 120 -30.12 21.50 -45.16
CA GLY A 120 -29.17 22.58 -45.41
C GLY A 120 -28.85 23.43 -44.17
N MET A 121 -29.28 23.02 -42.98
CA MET A 121 -29.01 23.73 -41.73
C MET A 121 -27.70 23.26 -41.14
N GLU A 122 -26.98 24.16 -40.51
CA GLU A 122 -25.81 23.83 -39.70
C GLU A 122 -26.29 23.13 -38.42
N MET A 123 -25.81 21.92 -38.20
CA MET A 123 -26.02 21.17 -36.97
C MET A 123 -24.66 21.00 -36.28
N GLU A 124 -24.61 21.32 -35.01
CA GLU A 124 -23.50 20.99 -34.17
C GLU A 124 -23.54 19.49 -33.83
N MET A 125 -22.60 18.72 -34.31
CA MET A 125 -22.40 17.33 -33.92
C MET A 125 -21.22 17.24 -32.98
N GLU A 126 -21.47 16.70 -31.80
CA GLU A 126 -20.43 16.34 -30.86
C GLU A 126 -19.76 15.04 -31.31
N ASN A 127 -18.53 15.12 -31.74
CA ASN A 127 -17.73 13.96 -32.12
C ASN A 127 -16.87 13.56 -30.93
N ILE A 128 -17.15 12.37 -30.38
CA ILE A 128 -16.40 11.83 -29.24
C ILE A 128 -15.07 11.33 -29.74
N THR A 129 -14.01 11.89 -29.20
CA THR A 129 -12.62 11.51 -29.49
C THR A 129 -11.93 11.06 -28.23
N ASN A 130 -10.84 10.29 -28.39
CA ASN A 130 -9.92 9.93 -27.30
C ASN A 130 -10.61 9.33 -26.05
N GLU A 131 -11.47 8.32 -26.27
CA GLU A 131 -12.13 7.59 -25.19
C GLU A 131 -11.11 6.79 -24.38
N ARG A 132 -11.23 6.83 -23.06
CA ARG A 132 -10.29 6.18 -22.13
C ARG A 132 -11.01 5.62 -20.90
N VAL A 133 -10.42 4.58 -20.31
CA VAL A 133 -10.87 3.99 -19.05
C VAL A 133 -9.72 4.04 -18.04
N PRO A 134 -9.42 5.20 -17.45
CA PRO A 134 -8.38 5.33 -16.46
C PRO A 134 -8.72 4.53 -15.19
N ILE A 135 -7.68 4.00 -14.57
CA ILE A 135 -7.74 3.30 -13.30
C ILE A 135 -7.14 4.23 -12.25
N ASP A 136 -7.91 4.57 -11.22
CA ASP A 136 -7.45 5.43 -10.14
C ASP A 136 -7.18 4.59 -8.88
N TYR A 137 -6.05 4.84 -8.24
CA TYR A 137 -5.84 4.41 -6.87
C TYR A 137 -6.78 5.19 -5.93
N VAL A 138 -7.39 4.49 -4.99
CA VAL A 138 -8.24 5.09 -3.95
C VAL A 138 -7.59 4.89 -2.59
N HIS A 139 -7.15 6.00 -2.00
CA HIS A 139 -6.57 5.97 -0.67
C HIS A 139 -7.60 5.49 0.37
N TRP A 140 -7.20 4.65 1.30
CA TRP A 140 -8.09 4.04 2.29
C TRP A 140 -8.89 5.04 3.15
N GLN A 141 -8.41 6.27 3.33
CA GLN A 141 -9.15 7.34 4.04
C GLN A 141 -10.19 8.05 3.16
N ASP A 142 -10.08 7.89 1.84
CA ASP A 142 -10.96 8.52 0.86
C ASP A 142 -12.10 7.60 0.44
N LEU A 143 -12.27 6.48 1.15
CA LEU A 143 -13.31 5.50 0.96
C LEU A 143 -14.23 5.43 2.17
N LEU A 144 -15.55 5.54 1.93
CA LEU A 144 -16.59 5.30 2.93
C LEU A 144 -17.63 4.33 2.37
N TRP A 145 -18.25 3.56 3.24
CA TRP A 145 -19.31 2.63 2.86
C TRP A 145 -20.40 2.49 3.91
N GLY A 146 -21.57 2.03 3.50
CA GLY A 146 -22.69 1.73 4.37
C GLY A 146 -22.46 0.48 5.22
N TRP A 147 -23.21 0.35 6.29
CA TRP A 147 -23.15 -0.84 7.13
C TRP A 147 -23.50 -2.10 6.33
N CYS A 148 -22.62 -3.09 6.34
CA CYS A 148 -22.78 -4.40 5.71
C CYS A 148 -21.91 -5.45 6.42
N ARG A 149 -22.21 -6.70 6.23
CA ARG A 149 -21.39 -7.84 6.68
C ARG A 149 -20.44 -8.30 5.58
N THR A 150 -20.96 -8.34 4.36
CA THR A 150 -20.23 -8.78 3.16
C THR A 150 -20.23 -7.68 2.11
N TRP A 151 -19.32 -7.76 1.15
CA TRP A 151 -19.26 -6.83 0.02
C TRP A 151 -20.56 -6.80 -0.79
N ASP A 152 -21.22 -7.95 -0.97
CA ASP A 152 -22.43 -8.06 -1.78
C ASP A 152 -23.65 -7.37 -1.14
N GLU A 153 -23.68 -7.30 0.21
CA GLU A 153 -24.73 -6.60 0.97
C GLU A 153 -24.55 -5.07 1.02
N MET A 154 -23.44 -4.55 0.48
CA MET A 154 -23.10 -3.13 0.58
C MET A 154 -24.19 -2.25 -0.03
N PRO A 155 -24.79 -1.32 0.76
CA PRO A 155 -25.90 -0.50 0.27
C PRO A 155 -25.42 0.72 -0.53
N TRP A 156 -24.28 1.31 -0.14
CA TRP A 156 -23.68 2.44 -0.81
C TRP A 156 -22.17 2.49 -0.56
N LEU A 157 -21.45 3.05 -1.51
CA LEU A 157 -20.02 3.25 -1.51
C LEU A 157 -19.73 4.70 -1.89
N ALA A 158 -18.82 5.37 -1.19
CA ALA A 158 -18.49 6.76 -1.45
C ALA A 158 -16.99 6.96 -1.59
N PHE A 159 -16.60 7.69 -2.62
CA PHE A 159 -15.24 8.11 -2.92
C PHE A 159 -15.09 9.61 -2.67
N ARG A 160 -14.03 10.00 -1.97
CA ARG A 160 -13.73 11.42 -1.75
C ARG A 160 -12.79 11.91 -2.84
N ASN A 161 -13.24 12.94 -3.54
CA ASN A 161 -12.47 13.63 -4.56
C ASN A 161 -12.11 15.03 -4.05
N TYR A 162 -10.90 15.47 -4.31
CA TYR A 162 -10.43 16.79 -3.95
C TYR A 162 -10.39 17.68 -5.20
N MET A 163 -11.28 18.65 -5.25
CA MET A 163 -11.49 19.51 -6.41
C MET A 163 -11.14 20.95 -6.09
N THR A 164 -10.53 21.64 -7.05
CA THR A 164 -10.26 23.08 -6.99
C THR A 164 -11.55 23.88 -7.20
N LYS A 165 -11.52 25.16 -6.89
CA LYS A 165 -12.67 26.03 -7.08
C LYS A 165 -13.09 26.12 -8.56
N SER A 166 -12.12 26.14 -9.47
CA SER A 166 -12.38 26.17 -10.92
C SER A 166 -13.06 24.90 -11.43
N GLU A 167 -12.57 23.72 -11.01
CA GLU A 167 -13.17 22.43 -11.37
C GLU A 167 -14.61 22.28 -10.84
N ILE A 168 -14.87 22.80 -9.64
CA ILE A 168 -16.23 22.80 -9.06
C ILE A 168 -17.14 23.74 -9.81
N ALA A 169 -16.68 24.95 -10.18
CA ALA A 169 -17.44 25.91 -10.94
C ALA A 169 -17.81 25.38 -12.33
N GLU A 170 -16.87 24.74 -13.00
CA GLU A 170 -17.07 24.12 -14.31
C GLU A 170 -18.08 22.98 -14.26
N ARG A 171 -17.98 22.10 -13.25
CA ARG A 171 -18.80 20.89 -13.19
C ARG A 171 -20.16 21.11 -12.54
N PHE A 172 -20.24 21.86 -11.44
CA PHE A 172 -21.46 22.02 -10.63
C PHE A 172 -22.03 23.43 -10.66
N GLY A 173 -21.30 24.41 -11.21
CA GLY A 173 -21.68 25.79 -11.31
C GLY A 173 -21.07 26.69 -10.23
N GLU A 174 -20.98 27.98 -10.56
CA GLU A 174 -20.38 29.03 -9.71
C GLU A 174 -21.07 29.18 -8.35
N GLU A 175 -22.37 28.90 -8.29
CA GLU A 175 -23.15 29.01 -7.05
C GLU A 175 -22.63 28.06 -5.98
N TYR A 176 -22.33 26.81 -6.37
CA TYR A 176 -21.78 25.81 -5.46
C TYR A 176 -20.31 26.10 -5.14
N ALA A 177 -19.53 26.56 -6.12
CA ALA A 177 -18.14 26.92 -5.92
C ALA A 177 -17.95 28.02 -4.86
N GLY A 178 -18.93 28.89 -4.67
CA GLY A 178 -18.95 29.93 -3.63
C GLY A 178 -19.35 29.48 -2.24
N LYS A 179 -19.99 28.29 -2.10
CA LYS A 179 -20.52 27.78 -0.82
C LYS A 179 -19.61 26.76 -0.13
N LEU A 180 -18.67 26.17 -0.85
CA LEU A 180 -17.83 25.08 -0.32
C LEU A 180 -16.65 25.59 0.50
N GLU A 181 -16.22 24.78 1.48
CA GLU A 181 -15.02 25.03 2.26
C GLU A 181 -13.79 24.49 1.52
N TYR A 182 -12.86 25.36 1.20
CA TYR A 182 -11.58 25.02 0.59
C TYR A 182 -10.50 24.98 1.66
N LYS A 183 -9.72 23.90 1.68
CA LYS A 183 -8.60 23.68 2.64
C LYS A 183 -7.34 23.36 1.88
N ASN A 184 -6.23 23.77 2.46
CA ASN A 184 -4.92 23.31 1.99
C ASN A 184 -4.83 21.80 2.18
N GLN A 185 -4.42 21.09 1.14
CA GLN A 185 -4.14 19.67 1.23
C GLN A 185 -2.73 19.48 1.79
N THR A 186 -2.59 19.53 3.10
CA THR A 186 -1.37 19.10 3.77
C THR A 186 -1.46 17.61 4.05
N PRO A 187 -0.42 16.82 3.75
CA PRO A 187 -0.29 15.47 4.29
C PRO A 187 -0.42 15.58 5.81
N THR A 188 -1.22 14.74 6.40
CA THR A 188 -1.63 14.76 7.82
C THR A 188 -0.43 14.73 8.78
N GLY A 189 0.21 15.84 9.03
CA GLY A 189 1.17 16.07 10.10
C GLY A 189 0.71 17.31 10.87
N GLU A 190 0.60 17.20 12.19
CA GLU A 190 0.11 18.24 13.10
C GLU A 190 0.98 19.51 13.18
N ASN A 191 1.90 19.74 12.26
CA ASN A 191 2.73 20.94 12.22
C ASN A 191 2.41 21.75 10.96
N ASP A 192 1.33 22.52 11.02
CA ASP A 192 1.13 23.69 10.17
C ASP A 192 2.20 24.74 10.47
N SER A 193 3.37 24.64 9.87
CA SER A 193 4.28 25.76 9.81
C SER A 193 3.75 26.74 8.76
N GLU A 194 3.60 28.00 9.16
CA GLU A 194 3.08 29.08 8.32
C GLU A 194 3.83 29.25 6.97
N ALA A 195 5.00 28.66 6.83
CA ALA A 195 5.82 28.69 5.62
C ALA A 195 5.30 27.79 4.46
N ASP A 196 4.50 26.75 4.76
CA ASP A 196 3.95 25.84 3.73
C ASP A 196 2.61 26.35 3.16
N GLN A 197 2.06 27.42 3.66
CA GLN A 197 0.76 27.97 3.26
C GLN A 197 0.78 28.76 1.94
N GLU A 198 1.91 29.26 1.51
CA GLU A 198 1.99 30.15 0.33
C GLU A 198 1.94 29.42 -1.03
N SER A 199 2.15 28.12 -1.09
CA SER A 199 2.20 27.38 -2.37
C SER A 199 1.14 26.29 -2.55
N SER A 200 0.25 26.07 -1.57
CA SER A 200 -0.73 24.97 -1.64
C SER A 200 -2.02 25.40 -2.33
N ILE A 201 -2.39 24.65 -3.37
CA ILE A 201 -3.68 24.83 -4.04
C ILE A 201 -4.80 24.38 -3.08
N GLN A 202 -5.70 25.30 -2.76
CA GLN A 202 -6.85 25.00 -1.92
C GLN A 202 -7.87 24.14 -2.67
N LYS A 203 -8.26 23.04 -2.08
CA LYS A 203 -9.23 22.10 -2.63
C LYS A 203 -10.39 21.86 -1.66
N ALA A 204 -11.58 21.64 -2.20
CA ALA A 204 -12.74 21.18 -1.44
C ALA A 204 -12.90 19.66 -1.56
N ALA A 205 -13.31 19.02 -0.48
CA ALA A 205 -13.61 17.59 -0.47
C ALA A 205 -15.04 17.35 -0.94
N VAL A 206 -15.19 16.69 -2.07
CA VAL A 206 -16.46 16.31 -2.68
C VAL A 206 -16.60 14.79 -2.64
N TRP A 207 -17.70 14.29 -2.12
CA TRP A 207 -18.03 12.88 -2.05
C TRP A 207 -18.87 12.46 -3.24
N GLU A 208 -18.42 11.45 -3.93
CA GLU A 208 -19.11 10.73 -4.99
C GLU A 208 -19.72 9.46 -4.39
N ILE A 209 -21.04 9.46 -4.21
CA ILE A 209 -21.77 8.43 -3.46
C ILE A 209 -22.54 7.54 -4.42
N TRP A 210 -22.09 6.33 -4.59
CA TRP A 210 -22.75 5.28 -5.38
C TRP A 210 -23.79 4.58 -4.52
N CYS A 211 -25.06 4.70 -4.85
CA CYS A 211 -26.15 4.08 -4.10
C CYS A 211 -26.77 2.91 -4.87
N LYS A 212 -26.57 1.68 -4.39
CA LYS A 212 -27.05 0.47 -5.04
C LYS A 212 -28.57 0.40 -5.12
N LYS A 213 -29.27 0.93 -4.11
CA LYS A 213 -30.73 0.87 -4.05
C LYS A 213 -31.41 1.75 -5.10
N SER A 214 -30.93 2.97 -5.30
CA SER A 214 -31.46 3.91 -6.30
C SER A 214 -30.83 3.71 -7.68
N LYS A 215 -29.73 2.95 -7.78
CA LYS A 215 -28.89 2.88 -8.97
C LYS A 215 -28.52 4.25 -9.52
N SER A 216 -28.06 5.12 -8.60
CA SER A 216 -27.69 6.50 -8.91
C SER A 216 -26.45 6.90 -8.15
N VAL A 217 -25.71 7.84 -8.71
CA VAL A 217 -24.53 8.45 -8.12
C VAL A 217 -24.89 9.85 -7.68
N TYR A 218 -24.59 10.18 -6.43
CA TYR A 218 -24.84 11.48 -5.83
C TYR A 218 -23.52 12.16 -5.51
N TRP A 219 -23.45 13.45 -5.84
CA TRP A 219 -22.32 14.28 -5.48
C TRP A 219 -22.70 15.18 -4.32
N TRP A 220 -21.93 15.13 -3.25
CA TRP A 220 -22.19 15.90 -2.04
C TRP A 220 -20.89 16.40 -1.41
N SER A 221 -20.94 17.58 -0.80
CA SER A 221 -19.82 18.15 -0.04
C SER A 221 -20.29 18.71 1.28
N LYS A 222 -19.39 18.67 2.27
CA LYS A 222 -19.63 19.31 3.56
C LYS A 222 -19.69 20.82 3.36
N GLY A 223 -20.75 21.44 3.87
CA GLY A 223 -21.02 22.87 3.68
C GLY A 223 -22.19 23.16 2.72
N CYS A 224 -22.69 22.14 1.99
CA CYS A 224 -23.93 22.22 1.24
C CYS A 224 -25.01 21.37 1.88
N ASP A 225 -26.19 21.95 2.10
CA ASP A 225 -27.36 21.24 2.61
C ASP A 225 -28.06 20.41 1.52
N THR A 226 -27.69 20.63 0.27
CA THR A 226 -28.25 19.95 -0.90
C THR A 226 -27.21 19.13 -1.61
N VAL A 227 -27.65 18.13 -2.38
CA VAL A 227 -26.82 17.37 -3.28
C VAL A 227 -26.35 18.29 -4.41
N LEU A 228 -25.07 18.24 -4.76
CA LEU A 228 -24.48 19.04 -5.83
C LEU A 228 -24.97 18.59 -7.21
N ASP A 229 -25.04 17.26 -7.39
CA ASP A 229 -25.49 16.62 -8.62
C ASP A 229 -26.00 15.20 -8.34
N SER A 230 -26.86 14.69 -9.22
CA SER A 230 -27.41 13.34 -9.16
C SER A 230 -27.50 12.75 -10.56
N THR A 231 -26.70 11.73 -10.83
CA THR A 231 -26.66 11.07 -12.13
C THR A 231 -27.13 9.61 -12.00
N PRO A 232 -28.07 9.14 -12.87
CA PRO A 232 -28.40 7.73 -12.92
C PRO A 232 -27.17 6.95 -13.39
N ASP A 233 -27.05 5.68 -13.00
CA ASP A 233 -25.90 4.78 -13.24
C ASP A 233 -25.05 5.17 -14.47
N PRO A 234 -23.93 5.88 -14.29
CA PRO A 234 -23.19 6.44 -15.42
C PRO A 234 -22.40 5.41 -16.19
N LEU A 235 -22.03 4.29 -15.56
CA LEU A 235 -21.20 3.25 -16.17
C LEU A 235 -22.03 2.03 -16.60
N GLN A 236 -23.26 1.89 -16.11
CA GLN A 236 -24.17 0.78 -16.40
C GLN A 236 -23.55 -0.61 -16.20
N LEU A 237 -22.66 -0.73 -15.20
CA LEU A 237 -21.94 -1.96 -14.90
C LEU A 237 -22.87 -3.03 -14.35
N THR A 238 -22.61 -4.30 -14.67
CA THR A 238 -23.39 -5.44 -14.17
C THR A 238 -23.38 -5.50 -12.65
N GLY A 239 -22.22 -5.23 -12.02
CA GLY A 239 -22.06 -5.16 -10.57
C GLY A 239 -22.45 -3.83 -9.95
N PHE A 240 -22.76 -2.80 -10.73
CA PHE A 240 -23.03 -1.42 -10.33
C PHE A 240 -21.79 -0.65 -9.82
N TRP A 241 -20.89 -1.28 -9.06
CA TRP A 241 -19.75 -0.59 -8.47
C TRP A 241 -18.66 -0.30 -9.51
N PRO A 242 -18.06 0.92 -9.51
CA PRO A 242 -16.94 1.26 -10.39
C PRO A 242 -15.61 0.71 -9.89
N SER A 243 -15.66 -0.18 -8.95
CA SER A 243 -14.50 -0.71 -8.24
C SER A 243 -14.62 -2.22 -8.03
N PRO A 244 -13.51 -2.95 -8.06
CA PRO A 244 -13.48 -4.35 -7.70
C PRO A 244 -13.78 -4.55 -6.22
N ARG A 245 -13.99 -5.79 -5.80
CA ARG A 245 -14.01 -6.12 -4.40
C ARG A 245 -12.64 -5.78 -3.79
N PRO A 246 -12.57 -4.95 -2.72
CA PRO A 246 -11.29 -4.52 -2.16
C PRO A 246 -10.45 -5.67 -1.65
N MET A 247 -9.15 -5.46 -1.60
CA MET A 247 -8.26 -6.28 -0.80
C MET A 247 -8.42 -5.87 0.66
N ALA A 248 -8.88 -6.80 1.51
CA ALA A 248 -9.26 -6.49 2.88
C ALA A 248 -8.64 -7.46 3.88
N ALA A 249 -7.86 -6.91 4.81
CA ALA A 249 -7.18 -7.69 5.85
C ALA A 249 -8.15 -8.10 6.97
N ASN A 250 -7.99 -9.32 7.47
CA ASN A 250 -8.60 -9.81 8.72
C ASN A 250 -10.09 -9.49 8.89
N LEU A 251 -10.88 -9.78 7.85
CA LEU A 251 -12.33 -9.62 7.91
C LEU A 251 -12.96 -10.65 8.84
N THR A 252 -14.02 -10.23 9.52
CA THR A 252 -14.91 -11.11 10.27
C THR A 252 -16.29 -11.17 9.61
N THR A 253 -17.07 -12.21 9.90
CA THR A 253 -18.43 -12.35 9.37
C THR A 253 -19.44 -11.40 10.01
N ASN A 254 -19.06 -10.68 11.08
CA ASN A 254 -19.96 -9.79 11.79
C ASN A 254 -20.12 -8.42 11.15
N LEU A 255 -19.04 -7.92 10.56
CA LEU A 255 -19.00 -6.58 9.97
C LEU A 255 -17.88 -6.52 8.92
N PHE A 256 -18.16 -5.89 7.80
CA PHE A 256 -17.16 -5.55 6.80
C PHE A 256 -16.27 -4.41 7.32
N ARG A 257 -15.35 -4.78 8.18
CA ARG A 257 -14.38 -3.86 8.79
C ARG A 257 -12.99 -4.49 8.76
N PRO A 258 -12.14 -4.11 7.81
CA PRO A 258 -10.77 -4.59 7.76
C PRO A 258 -9.97 -4.18 9.00
N GLU A 259 -9.15 -5.08 9.51
CA GLU A 259 -8.15 -4.78 10.54
C GLU A 259 -6.76 -5.10 10.01
N ALA A 260 -5.83 -4.15 10.21
CA ALA A 260 -4.45 -4.31 9.76
C ALA A 260 -3.77 -5.51 10.43
N ASP A 261 -2.93 -6.22 9.67
CA ASP A 261 -2.17 -7.37 10.18
C ASP A 261 -1.26 -6.99 11.36
N PHE A 262 -0.75 -5.76 11.37
CA PHE A 262 0.03 -5.21 12.47
C PHE A 262 -0.70 -5.28 13.82
N ILE A 263 -2.01 -5.00 13.85
CA ILE A 263 -2.79 -4.97 15.10
C ILE A 263 -2.76 -6.32 15.83
N LEU A 264 -2.72 -7.42 15.07
CA LEU A 264 -2.69 -8.78 15.64
C LEU A 264 -1.33 -9.12 16.29
N ALA A 265 -0.26 -8.49 15.86
CA ALA A 265 1.09 -8.71 16.37
C ALA A 265 1.67 -7.49 17.12
N GLN A 266 0.87 -6.45 17.35
CA GLN A 266 1.30 -5.17 17.90
C GLN A 266 2.05 -5.33 19.24
N ASP A 267 1.56 -6.17 20.11
CA ASP A 267 2.16 -6.35 21.46
C ASP A 267 3.55 -6.98 21.35
N LEU A 268 3.74 -7.92 20.43
CA LEU A 268 5.06 -8.54 20.19
C LEU A 268 6.05 -7.54 19.59
N TYR A 269 5.62 -6.70 18.66
CA TYR A 269 6.47 -5.62 18.13
C TYR A 269 6.90 -4.65 19.22
N ASN A 270 5.99 -4.27 20.12
CA ASN A 270 6.27 -3.37 21.23
C ASN A 270 7.24 -4.01 22.24
N GLU A 271 7.05 -5.29 22.59
CA GLU A 271 7.95 -6.02 23.48
C GLU A 271 9.38 -6.12 22.93
N VAL A 272 9.52 -6.38 21.61
CA VAL A 272 10.83 -6.43 20.96
C VAL A 272 11.51 -5.06 21.00
N ASP A 273 10.78 -3.97 20.77
CA ASP A 273 11.32 -2.59 20.86
C ASP A 273 11.73 -2.23 22.27
N GLU A 274 10.95 -2.62 23.29
CA GLU A 274 11.28 -2.39 24.69
C GLU A 274 12.56 -3.14 25.08
N LEU A 275 12.69 -4.40 24.68
CA LEU A 275 13.90 -5.19 24.89
C LEU A 275 15.11 -4.57 24.19
N GLN A 276 14.94 -4.08 22.97
CA GLN A 276 16.01 -3.39 22.22
C GLN A 276 16.45 -2.11 22.94
N THR A 277 15.51 -1.35 23.45
CA THR A 277 15.81 -0.12 24.22
C THR A 277 16.57 -0.46 25.50
N ARG A 278 16.18 -1.49 26.23
CA ARG A 278 16.88 -1.96 27.44
C ARG A 278 18.29 -2.44 27.12
N ILE A 279 18.47 -3.21 26.04
CA ILE A 279 19.78 -3.68 25.57
C ILE A 279 20.67 -2.48 25.23
N ALA A 280 20.16 -1.48 24.52
CA ALA A 280 20.89 -0.27 24.15
C ALA A 280 21.36 0.51 25.38
N ILE A 281 20.46 0.76 26.35
CA ILE A 281 20.78 1.48 27.61
C ILE A 281 21.86 0.73 28.38
N ILE A 282 21.74 -0.59 28.53
CA ILE A 282 22.73 -1.38 29.28
C ILE A 282 24.06 -1.37 28.54
N THR A 283 24.05 -1.51 27.21
CA THR A 283 25.28 -1.49 26.39
C THR A 283 25.99 -0.16 26.50
N GLU A 284 25.26 0.96 26.51
CA GLU A 284 25.83 2.29 26.70
C GLU A 284 26.37 2.51 28.12
N ALA A 285 25.69 1.91 29.11
CA ALA A 285 26.10 2.00 30.52
C ALA A 285 27.32 1.12 30.84
N VAL A 286 27.60 0.08 30.04
CA VAL A 286 28.80 -0.78 30.24
C VAL A 286 30.05 0.00 29.87
N LYS A 287 30.71 0.51 30.87
CA LYS A 287 32.04 1.16 30.76
C LYS A 287 33.03 0.38 31.58
N VAL A 288 34.21 0.13 31.02
CA VAL A 288 35.31 -0.43 31.77
C VAL A 288 35.94 0.70 32.61
N VAL A 289 35.32 0.95 33.77
CA VAL A 289 35.75 1.97 34.71
C VAL A 289 36.10 1.28 36.04
N GLY A 290 37.24 1.61 36.56
CA GLY A 290 37.68 1.17 37.91
C GLY A 290 37.85 2.36 38.85
N VAL A 291 37.56 2.12 40.11
CA VAL A 291 37.86 3.08 41.20
C VAL A 291 39.14 2.61 41.88
N TYR A 292 40.09 3.50 42.07
CA TYR A 292 41.31 3.17 42.75
C TYR A 292 41.49 4.00 44.01
N ASP A 293 42.18 3.44 45.02
CA ASP A 293 42.48 4.13 46.25
C ASP A 293 43.48 5.26 45.97
N ALA A 294 43.07 6.52 46.10
CA ALA A 294 43.91 7.68 45.88
C ALA A 294 45.17 7.69 46.81
N THR A 295 45.11 6.98 47.93
CA THR A 295 46.23 6.82 48.83
C THR A 295 47.27 5.78 48.37
N ALA A 296 46.90 4.93 47.39
CA ALA A 296 47.80 3.95 46.80
C ALA A 296 48.86 4.53 45.85
N GLY A 297 48.84 5.86 45.69
CA GLY A 297 49.87 6.62 44.96
C GLY A 297 49.56 6.85 43.47
N ALA A 298 50.24 7.85 42.91
CA ALA A 298 50.13 8.23 41.50
C ALA A 298 50.49 7.10 40.51
N SER A 299 51.18 6.08 40.98
CA SER A 299 51.66 4.94 40.18
C SER A 299 50.52 4.09 39.58
N VAL A 300 49.39 3.89 40.30
CA VAL A 300 48.22 3.14 39.80
C VAL A 300 47.45 3.97 38.76
N GLY A 301 47.30 5.27 38.98
CA GLY A 301 46.70 6.20 38.02
C GLY A 301 47.47 6.27 36.70
N ARG A 302 48.81 6.32 36.80
CA ARG A 302 49.69 6.32 35.61
C ARG A 302 49.63 5.01 34.83
N MET A 303 49.58 3.85 35.51
CA MET A 303 49.41 2.57 34.87
C MET A 303 48.12 2.49 34.00
N LEU A 304 47.03 3.11 34.46
CA LEU A 304 45.76 3.08 33.74
C LEU A 304 45.69 4.13 32.63
N GLN A 305 46.42 5.23 32.71
CA GLN A 305 46.41 6.35 31.75
C GLN A 305 47.55 6.29 30.73
N GLU A 306 48.71 5.83 31.10
CA GLU A 306 49.95 5.88 30.29
C GLU A 306 50.47 4.53 29.89
N GLY A 307 49.90 3.41 30.42
CA GLY A 307 50.44 2.03 30.16
C GLY A 307 50.33 1.65 28.69
N VAL A 308 51.50 1.42 28.08
CA VAL A 308 51.66 0.85 26.77
C VAL A 308 51.95 -0.66 26.94
N ASP A 309 51.58 -1.51 25.96
CA ASP A 309 51.86 -2.93 25.99
C ASP A 309 53.34 -3.22 26.26
N ASN A 310 53.62 -4.05 27.26
CA ASN A 310 54.95 -4.44 27.77
C ASN A 310 55.70 -3.35 28.57
N ASP A 311 55.04 -2.31 29.02
CA ASP A 311 55.67 -1.31 29.86
C ASP A 311 55.66 -1.70 31.34
N MET A 312 56.75 -1.45 32.06
CA MET A 312 56.87 -1.70 33.49
C MET A 312 56.83 -0.40 34.25
N ILE A 313 55.73 -0.16 34.96
CA ILE A 313 55.52 1.04 35.72
C ILE A 313 56.04 0.89 37.15
N PRO A 314 57.03 1.71 37.61
CA PRO A 314 57.56 1.64 38.94
C PRO A 314 56.52 2.03 39.99
N VAL A 315 56.43 1.22 41.08
CA VAL A 315 55.55 1.47 42.21
C VAL A 315 56.41 1.93 43.38
N ASP A 316 56.20 3.13 43.90
CA ASP A 316 57.02 3.77 44.93
C ASP A 316 56.98 3.03 46.29
N ASN A 317 55.89 2.32 46.60
CA ASN A 317 55.71 1.60 47.84
C ASN A 317 55.24 0.18 47.62
N TRP A 318 56.14 -0.69 47.11
CA TRP A 318 55.87 -2.08 46.75
C TRP A 318 55.35 -2.94 47.92
N ALA A 319 55.87 -2.71 49.13
CA ALA A 319 55.44 -3.48 50.31
C ALA A 319 53.93 -3.25 50.62
N MET A 320 53.52 -2.05 50.65
CA MET A 320 52.11 -1.66 50.90
C MET A 320 51.17 -2.07 49.75
N PHE A 321 51.68 -2.00 48.53
CA PHE A 321 50.96 -2.46 47.33
C PHE A 321 50.76 -3.97 47.32
N SER A 322 51.80 -4.71 47.69
CA SER A 322 51.77 -6.19 47.80
C SER A 322 50.88 -6.65 48.96
N GLU A 323 50.92 -5.97 50.11
CA GLU A 323 50.10 -6.27 51.28
C GLU A 323 48.58 -6.05 51.03
N LYS A 324 48.23 -5.10 50.19
CA LYS A 324 46.83 -4.89 49.70
C LYS A 324 46.39 -5.81 48.60
N GLY A 325 47.22 -6.80 48.21
CA GLY A 325 46.86 -7.80 47.16
C GLY A 325 47.19 -7.38 45.73
N GLY A 326 48.10 -6.40 45.56
CA GLY A 326 48.56 -5.91 44.28
C GLY A 326 47.51 -5.10 43.53
N VAL A 327 47.53 -5.18 42.21
CA VAL A 327 46.58 -4.44 41.34
C VAL A 327 45.13 -4.79 41.68
N ARG A 328 44.85 -6.05 42.00
CA ARG A 328 43.49 -6.49 42.34
C ARG A 328 42.95 -5.94 43.65
N GLY A 329 43.79 -5.61 44.57
CA GLY A 329 43.39 -5.01 45.87
C GLY A 329 43.38 -3.50 45.87
N ALA A 330 44.03 -2.86 44.90
CA ALA A 330 44.11 -1.42 44.78
C ALA A 330 43.09 -0.78 43.83
N VAL A 331 42.53 -1.57 42.96
CA VAL A 331 41.55 -1.12 41.95
C VAL A 331 40.30 -2.02 42.06
N ASP A 332 39.18 -1.39 42.32
CA ASP A 332 37.87 -2.07 42.27
C ASP A 332 37.22 -1.74 40.91
N TRP A 333 37.04 -2.77 40.10
CA TRP A 333 36.48 -2.63 38.77
C TRP A 333 34.96 -2.76 38.84
N PHE A 334 34.30 -1.95 38.01
CA PHE A 334 32.85 -2.14 37.79
C PHE A 334 32.59 -3.62 37.44
N PRO A 335 31.58 -4.27 38.05
CA PRO A 335 31.34 -5.72 37.87
C PRO A 335 30.72 -6.00 36.48
N VAL A 336 31.55 -5.87 35.45
CA VAL A 336 31.17 -6.02 34.02
C VAL A 336 30.58 -7.40 33.76
N ASP A 337 31.09 -8.45 34.41
CA ASP A 337 30.64 -9.85 34.22
C ASP A 337 29.14 -10.02 34.54
N THR A 338 28.67 -9.39 35.60
CA THR A 338 27.23 -9.45 35.98
C THR A 338 26.36 -8.76 34.93
N VAL A 339 26.81 -7.62 34.40
CA VAL A 339 26.08 -6.86 33.39
C VAL A 339 26.09 -7.59 32.04
N VAL A 340 27.18 -8.20 31.65
CA VAL A 340 27.30 -9.05 30.45
C VAL A 340 26.34 -10.24 30.54
N GLY A 341 26.22 -10.88 31.70
CA GLY A 341 25.24 -11.97 31.92
C GLY A 341 23.80 -11.51 31.71
N VAL A 342 23.44 -10.35 32.24
CA VAL A 342 22.12 -9.74 32.00
C VAL A 342 21.91 -9.42 30.51
N LEU A 343 22.91 -8.85 29.85
CA LEU A 343 22.85 -8.50 28.43
C LEU A 343 22.61 -9.77 27.57
N GLN A 344 23.36 -10.85 27.81
CA GLN A 344 23.15 -12.12 27.10
C GLN A 344 21.75 -12.69 27.31
N THR A 345 21.24 -12.59 28.54
CA THR A 345 19.85 -13.02 28.83
C THR A 345 18.84 -12.20 28.07
N LEU A 346 18.97 -10.86 28.04
CA LEU A 346 18.07 -9.97 27.29
C LEU A 346 18.12 -10.26 25.78
N GLN A 347 19.30 -10.49 25.22
CA GLN A 347 19.46 -10.84 23.81
C GLN A 347 18.79 -12.19 23.48
N SER A 348 18.93 -13.18 24.34
CA SER A 348 18.26 -14.48 24.14
C SER A 348 16.73 -14.38 24.22
N VAL A 349 16.21 -13.60 25.16
CA VAL A 349 14.77 -13.31 25.27
C VAL A 349 14.27 -12.54 24.04
N GLN A 350 15.00 -11.54 23.58
CA GLN A 350 14.65 -10.78 22.38
C GLN A 350 14.57 -11.72 21.16
N GLN A 351 15.54 -12.60 21.00
CA GLN A 351 15.57 -13.56 19.87
C GLN A 351 14.37 -14.53 19.93
N ALA A 352 14.00 -14.99 21.14
CA ALA A 352 12.81 -15.81 21.34
C ALA A 352 11.52 -15.04 20.96
N LYS A 353 11.41 -13.75 21.34
CA LYS A 353 10.27 -12.89 20.97
C LYS A 353 10.19 -12.62 19.47
N VAL A 354 11.33 -12.43 18.81
CA VAL A 354 11.39 -12.31 17.36
C VAL A 354 10.91 -13.60 16.67
N SER A 355 11.31 -14.77 17.18
CA SER A 355 10.83 -16.06 16.67
C SER A 355 9.31 -16.23 16.86
N GLN A 356 8.75 -15.84 18.02
CA GLN A 356 7.31 -15.81 18.25
C GLN A 356 6.59 -14.87 17.29
N LEU A 357 7.16 -13.70 17.01
CA LEU A 357 6.63 -12.74 16.04
C LEU A 357 6.50 -13.37 14.65
N TYR A 358 7.52 -14.13 14.22
CA TYR A 358 7.48 -14.81 12.93
C TYR A 358 6.46 -15.95 12.88
N GLU A 359 6.25 -16.66 13.97
CA GLU A 359 5.19 -17.67 14.07
C GLU A 359 3.79 -17.02 13.94
N VAL A 360 3.55 -15.90 14.63
CA VAL A 360 2.27 -15.19 14.58
C VAL A 360 2.02 -14.58 13.21
N THR A 361 3.02 -13.90 12.62
CA THR A 361 2.89 -13.28 11.29
C THR A 361 2.92 -14.29 10.15
N GLY A 362 3.42 -15.50 10.40
CA GLY A 362 3.58 -16.55 9.39
C GLY A 362 4.75 -16.34 8.42
N LEU A 363 5.61 -15.37 8.71
CA LEU A 363 6.82 -15.11 7.94
C LEU A 363 7.95 -15.99 8.47
N SER A 364 8.23 -17.09 7.77
CA SER A 364 9.35 -17.97 8.15
C SER A 364 10.69 -17.33 7.77
N ASP A 365 11.75 -17.69 8.52
CA ASP A 365 13.13 -17.24 8.26
C ASP A 365 13.58 -17.55 6.84
N ILE A 366 13.13 -18.67 6.28
CA ILE A 366 13.46 -19.10 4.92
C ILE A 366 12.90 -18.11 3.87
N MET A 367 11.71 -17.56 4.09
CA MET A 367 11.10 -16.57 3.18
C MET A 367 11.88 -15.24 3.20
N ARG A 368 12.66 -15.00 4.22
CA ARG A 368 13.51 -13.82 4.40
C ARG A 368 14.94 -14.02 3.92
N GLY A 369 15.26 -15.19 3.37
CA GLY A 369 16.61 -15.53 2.90
C GLY A 369 17.60 -15.85 4.02
N ALA A 370 17.13 -16.10 5.24
CA ALA A 370 18.00 -16.53 6.33
C ALA A 370 18.54 -17.93 6.06
N GLN A 371 19.84 -18.11 6.28
CA GLN A 371 20.46 -19.44 6.19
C GLN A 371 19.88 -20.34 7.29
N THR A 372 19.38 -21.49 6.89
CA THR A 372 18.89 -22.51 7.81
C THR A 372 20.07 -23.23 8.47
N ASP A 373 19.90 -23.47 9.76
CA ASP A 373 20.91 -24.22 10.53
C ASP A 373 21.16 -25.59 9.89
N GLN A 374 22.44 -25.94 9.73
CA GLN A 374 22.94 -27.13 9.04
C GLN A 374 22.39 -28.43 9.64
N TYR A 375 21.88 -28.37 10.88
CA TYR A 375 21.34 -29.53 11.63
C TYR A 375 19.82 -29.66 11.56
N THR A 376 19.10 -28.73 10.89
CA THR A 376 17.66 -28.85 10.77
C THR A 376 17.28 -29.87 9.70
N ALA A 377 16.50 -30.90 10.07
CA ALA A 377 16.10 -31.96 9.15
C ALA A 377 15.36 -31.37 7.93
N ALA A 378 15.69 -31.83 6.73
CA ALA A 378 15.14 -31.39 5.46
C ALA A 378 13.61 -31.48 5.43
N SER A 379 13.01 -32.45 6.11
CA SER A 379 11.54 -32.58 6.25
C SER A 379 10.90 -31.44 7.05
N THR A 380 11.58 -30.98 8.12
CA THR A 380 11.11 -29.86 8.94
C THR A 380 11.22 -28.54 8.17
N GLN A 381 12.30 -28.36 7.41
CA GLN A 381 12.47 -27.21 6.52
C GLN A 381 11.36 -27.17 5.44
N ALA A 382 11.13 -28.28 4.76
CA ALA A 382 10.08 -28.40 3.75
C ALA A 382 8.68 -28.10 4.32
N THR A 383 8.41 -28.54 5.55
CA THR A 383 7.12 -28.24 6.23
C THR A 383 6.99 -26.75 6.58
N LYS A 384 8.05 -26.13 7.09
CA LYS A 384 8.05 -24.68 7.38
C LYS A 384 7.87 -23.84 6.12
N VAL A 385 8.56 -24.19 5.03
CA VAL A 385 8.39 -23.55 3.72
C VAL A 385 6.94 -23.69 3.23
N LYS A 386 6.40 -24.91 3.30
CA LYS A 386 5.03 -25.19 2.85
C LYS A 386 3.99 -24.42 3.66
N MET A 387 4.11 -24.35 4.98
CA MET A 387 3.18 -23.62 5.84
C MET A 387 3.26 -22.10 5.64
N GLY A 388 4.45 -21.56 5.48
CA GLY A 388 4.64 -20.14 5.14
C GLY A 388 4.11 -19.81 3.75
N SER A 389 4.32 -20.68 2.76
CA SER A 389 3.86 -20.48 1.38
C SER A 389 2.34 -20.48 1.24
N ILE A 390 1.58 -21.23 2.06
CA ILE A 390 0.11 -21.26 2.02
C ILE A 390 -0.49 -19.88 2.33
N ARG A 391 0.03 -19.18 3.34
CA ARG A 391 -0.47 -17.83 3.68
C ARG A 391 -0.14 -16.82 2.59
N VAL A 392 1.08 -16.87 2.06
CA VAL A 392 1.48 -16.00 0.94
C VAL A 392 0.68 -16.32 -0.31
N GLN A 393 0.41 -17.59 -0.58
CA GLN A 393 -0.43 -18.01 -1.70
C GLN A 393 -1.84 -17.42 -1.58
N ALA A 394 -2.46 -17.44 -0.41
CA ALA A 394 -3.78 -16.82 -0.21
C ALA A 394 -3.75 -15.30 -0.49
N LEU A 395 -2.67 -14.60 -0.10
CA LEU A 395 -2.49 -13.19 -0.42
C LEU A 395 -2.24 -12.97 -1.92
N GLN A 396 -1.50 -13.86 -2.57
CA GLN A 396 -1.30 -13.81 -4.03
C GLN A 396 -2.61 -14.04 -4.79
N GLU A 397 -3.44 -14.98 -4.33
CA GLU A 397 -4.78 -15.22 -4.90
C GLU A 397 -5.70 -14.00 -4.72
N GLU A 398 -5.68 -13.36 -3.54
CA GLU A 398 -6.42 -12.12 -3.29
C GLU A 398 -5.96 -11.00 -4.22
N PHE A 399 -4.66 -10.82 -4.39
CA PHE A 399 -4.07 -9.81 -5.27
C PHE A 399 -4.39 -10.09 -6.75
N ALA A 400 -4.24 -11.34 -7.20
CA ALA A 400 -4.56 -11.76 -8.57
C ALA A 400 -6.05 -11.55 -8.89
N ARG A 401 -6.94 -11.91 -7.95
CA ARG A 401 -8.38 -11.63 -8.08
C ARG A 401 -8.64 -10.13 -8.23
N PHE A 402 -8.03 -9.31 -7.38
CA PHE A 402 -8.21 -7.86 -7.42
C PHE A 402 -7.76 -7.26 -8.76
N ALA A 403 -6.60 -7.66 -9.27
CA ALA A 403 -6.11 -7.23 -10.57
C ALA A 403 -7.01 -7.70 -11.72
N SER A 404 -7.48 -8.95 -11.68
CA SER A 404 -8.40 -9.48 -12.69
C SER A 404 -9.76 -8.78 -12.69
N GLU A 405 -10.32 -8.47 -11.52
CA GLU A 405 -11.59 -7.75 -11.42
C GLU A 405 -11.48 -6.31 -11.93
N ILE A 406 -10.33 -5.64 -11.76
CA ILE A 406 -10.08 -4.31 -12.36
C ILE A 406 -10.14 -4.40 -13.88
N GLU A 407 -9.41 -5.36 -14.47
CA GLU A 407 -9.38 -5.52 -15.92
C GLU A 407 -10.73 -5.96 -16.48
N GLN A 408 -11.51 -6.77 -15.76
CA GLN A 408 -12.88 -7.11 -16.13
C GLN A 408 -13.79 -5.89 -16.15
N LEU A 409 -13.72 -5.02 -15.12
CA LEU A 409 -14.47 -3.76 -15.07
C LEU A 409 -14.10 -2.84 -16.24
N LYS A 410 -12.81 -2.72 -16.53
CA LYS A 410 -12.28 -1.95 -17.64
C LYS A 410 -12.81 -2.48 -18.99
N ALA A 411 -12.75 -3.79 -19.20
CA ALA A 411 -13.28 -4.43 -20.38
C ALA A 411 -14.81 -4.21 -20.55
N GLU A 412 -15.56 -4.29 -19.43
CA GLU A 412 -17.00 -4.02 -19.43
C GLU A 412 -17.32 -2.58 -19.81
N VAL A 413 -16.57 -1.59 -19.29
CA VAL A 413 -16.71 -0.17 -19.66
C VAL A 413 -16.39 0.04 -21.13
N ILE A 414 -15.30 -0.53 -21.64
CA ILE A 414 -14.91 -0.47 -23.06
C ILE A 414 -16.03 -1.02 -23.94
N GLY A 415 -16.54 -2.21 -23.63
CA GLY A 415 -17.59 -2.85 -24.41
C GLY A 415 -18.88 -2.02 -24.46
N LYS A 416 -19.25 -1.35 -23.36
CA LYS A 416 -20.51 -0.57 -23.27
C LYS A 416 -20.39 0.84 -23.83
N HIS A 417 -19.31 1.53 -23.57
CA HIS A 417 -19.22 2.97 -23.82
C HIS A 417 -18.42 3.30 -25.07
N TYR A 418 -17.33 2.60 -25.37
CA TYR A 418 -16.50 2.98 -26.53
C TYR A 418 -17.28 3.03 -27.85
N THR A 419 -17.00 4.03 -28.66
CA THR A 419 -17.51 4.08 -30.04
C THR A 419 -16.84 3.00 -30.89
N PRO A 420 -17.54 2.44 -31.91
CA PRO A 420 -16.92 1.48 -32.82
C PRO A 420 -15.64 2.00 -33.46
N GLN A 421 -15.58 3.31 -33.73
CA GLN A 421 -14.42 3.96 -34.33
C GLN A 421 -13.23 3.96 -33.36
N SER A 422 -13.45 4.28 -32.08
CA SER A 422 -12.40 4.22 -31.04
C SER A 422 -11.86 2.81 -30.86
N ILE A 423 -12.75 1.80 -30.87
CA ILE A 423 -12.34 0.39 -30.80
C ILE A 423 -11.41 0.03 -31.96
N VAL A 424 -11.78 0.38 -33.20
CA VAL A 424 -10.97 0.09 -34.39
C VAL A 424 -9.61 0.81 -34.33
N THR A 425 -9.62 2.07 -33.95
CA THR A 425 -8.42 2.89 -33.91
C THR A 425 -7.46 2.46 -32.81
N GLN A 426 -7.95 2.31 -31.58
CA GLN A 426 -7.09 1.99 -30.42
C GLN A 426 -6.63 0.52 -30.43
N SER A 427 -7.46 -0.42 -30.90
CA SER A 427 -7.04 -1.82 -31.06
C SER A 427 -6.12 -2.04 -32.25
N SER A 428 -5.89 -1.00 -33.09
CA SER A 428 -5.15 -1.13 -34.34
C SER A 428 -5.73 -2.23 -35.25
N ALA A 429 -7.07 -2.37 -35.28
CA ALA A 429 -7.75 -3.43 -36.02
C ALA A 429 -7.46 -3.39 -37.52
N MET A 430 -7.16 -2.20 -38.09
CA MET A 430 -6.80 -2.05 -39.51
C MET A 430 -5.48 -2.75 -39.89
N TYR A 431 -4.64 -3.08 -38.93
CA TYR A 431 -3.39 -3.82 -39.14
C TYR A 431 -3.50 -5.30 -38.85
N MET A 432 -4.74 -5.83 -38.70
CA MET A 432 -4.96 -7.27 -38.56
C MET A 432 -4.76 -8.00 -39.89
N PRO A 433 -4.51 -9.32 -39.85
CA PRO A 433 -4.48 -10.15 -41.05
C PRO A 433 -5.78 -10.00 -41.85
N GLN A 434 -5.67 -9.95 -43.20
CA GLN A 434 -6.84 -9.77 -44.07
C GLN A 434 -7.97 -10.78 -43.84
N VAL A 435 -7.63 -11.98 -43.37
CA VAL A 435 -8.63 -13.04 -43.03
C VAL A 435 -9.49 -12.62 -41.83
N ASP A 436 -8.94 -11.84 -40.89
CA ASP A 436 -9.61 -11.42 -39.69
C ASP A 436 -10.41 -10.12 -39.85
N VAL A 437 -10.05 -9.28 -40.82
CA VAL A 437 -10.70 -7.96 -41.06
C VAL A 437 -12.21 -8.10 -41.29
N GLN A 438 -12.65 -9.16 -41.98
CA GLN A 438 -14.08 -9.42 -42.22
C GLN A 438 -14.88 -9.71 -40.95
N TYR A 439 -14.22 -10.12 -39.87
CA TYR A 439 -14.84 -10.43 -38.58
C TYR A 439 -14.78 -9.25 -37.59
N VAL A 440 -14.11 -8.16 -37.91
CA VAL A 440 -13.92 -7.01 -36.98
C VAL A 440 -15.29 -6.38 -36.64
N GLU A 441 -16.12 -6.10 -37.63
CA GLU A 441 -17.42 -5.48 -37.39
C GLU A 441 -18.38 -6.42 -36.62
N PRO A 442 -18.55 -7.70 -36.96
CA PRO A 442 -19.28 -8.64 -36.13
C PRO A 442 -18.69 -8.79 -34.71
N ALA A 443 -17.39 -8.75 -34.56
CA ALA A 443 -16.72 -8.82 -33.26
C ALA A 443 -17.05 -7.59 -32.39
N ILE A 444 -17.04 -6.38 -32.95
CA ILE A 444 -17.45 -5.18 -32.24
C ILE A 444 -18.92 -5.24 -31.81
N GLN A 445 -19.79 -5.76 -32.67
CA GLN A 445 -21.19 -5.98 -32.30
C GLN A 445 -21.35 -6.99 -31.17
N LEU A 446 -20.57 -8.06 -31.17
CA LEU A 446 -20.52 -9.03 -30.08
C LEU A 446 -20.02 -8.38 -28.77
N MET A 447 -18.95 -7.59 -28.84
CA MET A 447 -18.40 -6.86 -27.68
C MET A 447 -19.43 -5.92 -27.03
N LYS A 448 -20.31 -5.32 -27.83
CA LYS A 448 -21.38 -4.42 -27.38
C LYS A 448 -22.68 -5.13 -27.01
N SER A 449 -22.76 -6.42 -27.26
CA SER A 449 -23.93 -7.21 -26.94
C SER A 449 -24.08 -7.42 -25.43
N PRO A 450 -25.31 -7.37 -24.88
CA PRO A 450 -25.55 -7.73 -23.48
C PRO A 450 -25.26 -9.20 -23.18
N ASP A 451 -25.08 -10.06 -24.19
CA ASP A 451 -24.70 -11.46 -24.03
C ASP A 451 -23.20 -11.64 -23.80
N CYS A 452 -22.39 -10.60 -24.03
CA CYS A 452 -20.97 -10.60 -23.71
C CYS A 452 -20.79 -10.60 -22.18
N LYS A 453 -20.27 -11.70 -21.65
CA LYS A 453 -20.00 -11.85 -20.21
C LYS A 453 -18.50 -11.78 -19.97
N TRP A 454 -18.14 -11.02 -18.98
CA TRP A 454 -16.76 -10.77 -18.56
C TRP A 454 -16.36 -11.61 -17.36
#